data_5b8ee61af61b2e06c44c8282ea66a573
#
_entry.id   5b8ee61af61b2e06c44c8282ea66a573
#
_cell.length_a   1.000
_cell.length_b   1.000
_cell.length_c   1.000
_cell.angle_alpha   90.00
_cell.angle_beta   90.00
_cell.angle_gamma   90.00
#
_symmetry.space_group_name_H-M   'P 1'
#
loop_
_entity.id
_entity.type
_entity.pdbx_description
1 polymer ?
#
loop_
_entity_poly.entity_id
_entity_poly.type
_entity_poly.pdbx_seq_one_letter_code
_entity_poly.pdbx_strand_id
1 'polypeptide(L)'
;MKITKSDFGTTNTGENINIYHLENEAGAYVEILNFGCRLVKIVVPDRNGNPTDVCLGMDTMSAYENDDASLGAVVGRVANRIKDGHFTLNGKEYQLAINCGTNHLHGGLVGYASKPWDAKAKDDKLILTMISADGEEGYPGNLTLTVTYGWSEDNELSIVYEASADQDTLLNVTNHGYFNLNGEGNGDILSHELYIDADAVTELDDSQAPTGKLIPVDNTPFDFRVMHTIGKSYYSDYDQLHKFGTYDHNFVINGTGLREAAVLQSKESGIRMTCFTDQPGMQLYVASQPMKQPGKNGKIYDSRTSVCLETQHFPDAINHDNFPSIVLHPDAPFHSKTLYHFSTF
;
A
#
# COMPACT_ATOMS: atom_id res chain seq x y z
N MET A 1 13.32 -13.79 16.54
CA MET A 1 13.41 -12.47 15.86
C MET A 1 13.98 -11.42 16.82
N LYS A 2 14.74 -10.43 16.29
CA LYS A 2 15.35 -9.33 17.06
C LYS A 2 14.86 -7.99 16.51
N ILE A 3 14.40 -7.08 17.39
CA ILE A 3 14.07 -5.70 17.01
C ILE A 3 15.11 -4.76 17.58
N THR A 4 15.70 -3.94 16.73
CA THR A 4 16.59 -2.84 17.13
C THR A 4 16.06 -1.52 16.60
N LYS A 5 16.43 -0.44 17.28
CA LYS A 5 16.01 0.92 16.97
C LYS A 5 17.25 1.80 16.82
N SER A 6 17.27 2.65 15.79
CA SER A 6 18.28 3.69 15.61
C SER A 6 17.63 5.00 15.15
N ASP A 7 18.39 6.08 15.30
CA ASP A 7 17.99 7.40 14.79
C ASP A 7 18.04 7.39 13.26
N PHE A 8 17.01 7.96 12.60
CA PHE A 8 16.96 8.10 11.14
C PHE A 8 17.08 9.58 10.72
N GLY A 9 16.71 10.51 11.59
CA GLY A 9 16.78 11.92 11.35
C GLY A 9 15.65 12.69 12.01
N THR A 10 15.59 13.97 11.70
CA THR A 10 14.61 14.88 12.30
C THR A 10 13.76 15.52 11.21
N THR A 11 12.47 15.64 11.44
CA THR A 11 11.54 16.35 10.56
C THR A 11 11.84 17.86 10.54
N ASN A 12 11.32 18.56 9.54
CA ASN A 12 11.40 20.03 9.46
C ASN A 12 10.71 20.74 10.65
N THR A 13 9.81 20.04 11.34
CA THR A 13 9.08 20.51 12.53
C THR A 13 9.77 20.12 13.84
N GLY A 14 10.87 19.38 13.77
CA GLY A 14 11.73 19.07 14.91
C GLY A 14 11.43 17.73 15.61
N GLU A 15 10.57 16.88 15.04
CA GLU A 15 10.32 15.54 15.59
C GLU A 15 11.42 14.56 15.20
N ASN A 16 11.91 13.79 16.18
CA ASN A 16 12.90 12.76 15.95
C ASN A 16 12.24 11.50 15.36
N ILE A 17 12.72 11.06 14.22
CA ILE A 17 12.26 9.88 13.52
C ILE A 17 13.27 8.75 13.68
N ASN A 18 12.75 7.58 14.00
CA ASN A 18 13.55 6.38 14.21
C ASN A 18 13.26 5.34 13.12
N ILE A 19 14.28 4.57 12.80
CA ILE A 19 14.15 3.35 12.00
C ILE A 19 14.21 2.14 12.92
N TYR A 20 13.31 1.21 12.68
CA TYR A 20 13.19 -0.06 13.40
C TYR A 20 13.60 -1.18 12.45
N HIS A 21 14.59 -1.97 12.87
CA HIS A 21 15.11 -3.10 12.14
C HIS A 21 14.64 -4.39 12.81
N LEU A 22 13.84 -5.18 12.08
CA LEU A 22 13.27 -6.45 12.52
C LEU A 22 13.98 -7.56 11.75
N GLU A 23 14.81 -8.36 12.42
CA GLU A 23 15.68 -9.38 11.81
C GLU A 23 15.36 -10.76 12.37
N ASN A 24 15.25 -11.77 11.49
CA ASN A 24 15.08 -13.16 11.88
C ASN A 24 16.45 -13.86 12.06
N GLU A 25 16.44 -15.11 12.51
CA GLU A 25 17.67 -15.87 12.79
C GLU A 25 18.49 -16.18 11.51
N ALA A 26 17.84 -16.18 10.34
CA ALA A 26 18.49 -16.39 9.05
C ALA A 26 19.15 -15.11 8.48
N GLY A 27 18.99 -13.96 9.15
CA GLY A 27 19.54 -12.67 8.72
C GLY A 27 18.71 -11.95 7.66
N ALA A 28 17.49 -12.42 7.35
CA ALA A 28 16.52 -11.67 6.56
C ALA A 28 15.83 -10.64 7.47
N TYR A 29 15.54 -9.44 6.93
CA TYR A 29 15.03 -8.36 7.77
C TYR A 29 14.12 -7.38 7.02
N VAL A 30 13.37 -6.61 7.81
CA VAL A 30 12.63 -5.45 7.34
C VAL A 30 13.03 -4.21 8.15
N GLU A 31 13.01 -3.05 7.49
CA GLU A 31 13.23 -1.75 8.15
C GLU A 31 12.01 -0.87 8.00
N ILE A 32 11.57 -0.27 9.11
CA ILE A 32 10.33 0.50 9.21
C ILE A 32 10.58 1.81 9.94
N LEU A 33 10.08 2.93 9.39
CA LEU A 33 10.10 4.24 10.05
C LEU A 33 8.84 4.46 10.90
N ASN A 34 8.98 5.21 11.98
CA ASN A 34 7.82 5.77 12.67
C ASN A 34 7.31 7.09 12.05
N PHE A 35 7.72 7.40 10.83
CA PHE A 35 7.15 8.45 9.99
C PHE A 35 6.35 7.79 8.86
N GLY A 36 5.02 7.94 8.89
CA GLY A 36 4.12 7.29 7.93
C GLY A 36 4.10 5.76 8.02
N CYS A 37 4.61 5.14 9.09
CA CYS A 37 4.75 3.68 9.21
C CYS A 37 5.43 3.05 7.98
N ARG A 38 6.45 3.71 7.40
CA ARG A 38 7.01 3.38 6.09
C ARG A 38 7.88 2.14 6.12
N LEU A 39 7.63 1.23 5.20
CA LEU A 39 8.59 0.20 4.80
C LEU A 39 9.74 0.88 4.05
N VAL A 40 10.96 0.73 4.55
CA VAL A 40 12.18 1.29 3.94
C VAL A 40 12.96 0.21 3.21
N LYS A 41 13.05 -0.98 3.82
CA LYS A 41 13.72 -2.14 3.25
C LYS A 41 12.97 -3.42 3.58
N ILE A 42 13.06 -4.37 2.67
CA ILE A 42 12.72 -5.78 2.87
C ILE A 42 13.85 -6.58 2.24
N VAL A 43 14.72 -7.13 3.07
CA VAL A 43 15.88 -7.89 2.60
C VAL A 43 15.67 -9.37 2.81
N VAL A 44 15.62 -10.10 1.71
CA VAL A 44 15.38 -11.55 1.67
C VAL A 44 16.43 -12.24 0.77
N PRO A 45 16.71 -13.53 0.95
CA PRO A 45 17.62 -14.23 0.06
C PRO A 45 17.05 -14.40 -1.35
N ASP A 46 17.89 -14.21 -2.38
CA ASP A 46 17.61 -14.67 -3.73
C ASP A 46 17.82 -16.20 -3.83
N ARG A 47 17.60 -16.81 -5.04
CA ARG A 47 17.80 -18.26 -5.23
C ARG A 47 19.23 -18.76 -4.96
N ASN A 48 20.21 -17.87 -4.93
CA ASN A 48 21.62 -18.19 -4.66
C ASN A 48 21.98 -17.92 -3.19
N GLY A 49 21.03 -17.46 -2.37
CA GLY A 49 21.23 -17.10 -0.98
C GLY A 49 21.80 -15.69 -0.77
N ASN A 50 21.89 -14.85 -1.82
CA ASN A 50 22.35 -13.49 -1.67
C ASN A 50 21.24 -12.59 -1.08
N PRO A 51 21.56 -11.75 -0.07
CA PRO A 51 20.60 -10.81 0.48
C PRO A 51 20.19 -9.78 -0.60
N THR A 52 18.89 -9.69 -0.88
CA THR A 52 18.32 -8.82 -1.92
C THR A 52 17.25 -7.94 -1.29
N ASP A 53 17.44 -6.62 -1.35
CA ASP A 53 16.43 -5.65 -0.91
C ASP A 53 15.36 -5.49 -2.00
N VAL A 54 14.15 -5.94 -1.74
CA VAL A 54 13.06 -5.99 -2.72
C VAL A 54 12.04 -4.85 -2.58
N CYS A 55 12.28 -3.89 -1.68
CA CYS A 55 11.38 -2.76 -1.43
C CYS A 55 12.08 -1.43 -1.75
N LEU A 56 11.43 -0.56 -2.52
CA LEU A 56 11.93 0.79 -2.73
C LEU A 56 11.82 1.62 -1.44
N GLY A 57 12.76 2.53 -1.23
CA GLY A 57 12.81 3.41 -0.06
C GLY A 57 13.78 4.57 -0.29
N MET A 58 13.96 5.41 0.72
CA MET A 58 14.85 6.59 0.66
C MET A 58 15.83 6.59 1.83
N ASP A 59 16.97 7.28 1.67
CA ASP A 59 18.05 7.31 2.67
C ASP A 59 17.92 8.43 3.68
N THR A 60 17.06 9.42 3.46
CA THR A 60 17.01 10.62 4.30
C THR A 60 15.58 11.05 4.66
N MET A 61 15.46 11.68 5.83
CA MET A 61 14.17 12.26 6.29
C MET A 61 13.66 13.33 5.33
N SER A 62 14.56 14.19 4.84
CA SER A 62 14.21 15.25 3.87
C SER A 62 13.63 14.68 2.56
N ALA A 63 14.10 13.50 2.11
CA ALA A 63 13.55 12.85 0.93
C ALA A 63 12.11 12.37 1.22
N TYR A 64 11.85 11.77 2.38
CA TYR A 64 10.51 11.34 2.77
C TYR A 64 9.52 12.49 3.03
N GLU A 65 9.98 13.64 3.53
CA GLU A 65 9.13 14.83 3.69
C GLU A 65 8.70 15.46 2.36
N ASN A 66 9.48 15.24 1.31
CA ASN A 66 9.20 15.71 -0.06
C ASN A 66 8.64 14.59 -0.96
N ASP A 67 8.27 13.45 -0.40
CA ASP A 67 7.74 12.31 -1.14
C ASP A 67 6.26 12.52 -1.47
N ASP A 68 5.95 12.62 -2.76
CA ASP A 68 4.60 12.70 -3.30
C ASP A 68 4.02 11.35 -3.74
N ALA A 69 4.84 10.28 -3.66
CA ALA A 69 4.45 8.92 -4.06
C ALA A 69 3.98 8.04 -2.90
N SER A 70 3.98 8.53 -1.66
CA SER A 70 3.67 7.75 -0.44
C SER A 70 4.53 6.48 -0.31
N LEU A 71 5.80 6.55 -0.69
CA LEU A 71 6.72 5.42 -0.83
C LEU A 71 6.82 4.60 0.48
N GLY A 72 6.32 3.36 0.44
CA GLY A 72 6.32 2.43 1.58
C GLY A 72 5.36 2.77 2.72
N ALA A 73 4.60 3.87 2.61
CA ALA A 73 3.80 4.41 3.71
C ALA A 73 2.50 3.66 3.99
N VAL A 74 2.00 3.78 5.21
CA VAL A 74 0.58 3.57 5.49
C VAL A 74 -0.17 4.82 5.06
N VAL A 75 -1.12 4.66 4.14
CA VAL A 75 -1.96 5.74 3.62
C VAL A 75 -3.36 5.67 4.22
N GLY A 76 -3.93 6.82 4.49
CA GLY A 76 -5.22 7.02 5.17
C GLY A 76 -5.43 8.50 5.53
N ARG A 77 -6.61 8.89 6.06
CA ARG A 77 -7.70 8.09 6.64
C ARG A 77 -8.38 7.18 5.60
N VAL A 78 -8.52 7.66 4.36
CA VAL A 78 -9.06 6.86 3.26
C VAL A 78 -8.01 6.74 2.16
N ALA A 79 -7.54 5.51 1.95
CA ALA A 79 -6.64 5.14 0.86
C ALA A 79 -7.34 5.30 -0.50
N ASN A 80 -6.55 5.60 -1.53
CA ASN A 80 -7.01 5.85 -2.88
C ASN A 80 -7.97 7.06 -2.95
N ARG A 81 -8.86 7.13 -3.96
CA ARG A 81 -9.65 8.32 -4.29
C ARG A 81 -11.01 8.36 -3.62
N ILE A 82 -11.45 9.60 -3.27
CA ILE A 82 -12.87 9.97 -3.08
C ILE A 82 -13.16 10.99 -4.16
N LYS A 83 -14.14 10.66 -5.03
CA LYS A 83 -14.53 11.47 -6.19
C LYS A 83 -14.95 12.87 -5.78
N ASP A 84 -14.41 13.90 -6.47
CA ASP A 84 -14.65 15.31 -6.20
C ASP A 84 -14.40 15.74 -4.74
N GLY A 85 -13.73 14.88 -3.95
CA GLY A 85 -13.55 15.07 -2.50
C GLY A 85 -14.85 15.15 -1.72
N HIS A 86 -15.94 14.65 -2.27
CA HIS A 86 -17.28 14.80 -1.68
C HIS A 86 -17.87 13.45 -1.26
N PHE A 87 -18.51 13.45 -0.08
CA PHE A 87 -19.33 12.32 0.36
C PHE A 87 -20.45 12.75 1.31
N THR A 88 -21.45 11.89 1.45
CA THR A 88 -22.52 12.04 2.44
C THR A 88 -22.43 10.93 3.49
N LEU A 89 -22.42 11.30 4.77
CA LEU A 89 -22.47 10.36 5.89
C LEU A 89 -23.57 10.79 6.87
N ASN A 90 -24.51 9.87 7.17
CA ASN A 90 -25.66 10.13 8.06
C ASN A 90 -26.46 11.38 7.67
N GLY A 91 -26.64 11.62 6.36
CA GLY A 91 -27.40 12.77 5.84
C GLY A 91 -26.66 14.11 5.90
N LYS A 92 -25.42 14.14 6.35
CA LYS A 92 -24.55 15.32 6.33
C LYS A 92 -23.54 15.22 5.18
N GLU A 93 -23.42 16.29 4.41
CA GLU A 93 -22.44 16.43 3.34
C GLU A 93 -21.08 16.84 3.89
N TYR A 94 -20.02 16.29 3.33
CA TYR A 94 -18.63 16.58 3.65
C TYR A 94 -17.86 16.91 2.37
N GLN A 95 -17.07 17.97 2.42
CA GLN A 95 -16.15 18.36 1.36
C GLN A 95 -14.71 18.26 1.87
N LEU A 96 -13.92 17.41 1.24
CA LEU A 96 -12.51 17.21 1.52
C LEU A 96 -11.65 18.05 0.57
N ALA A 97 -10.37 18.24 0.94
CA ALA A 97 -9.40 18.90 0.08
C ALA A 97 -9.22 18.13 -1.25
N ILE A 98 -9.12 18.84 -2.35
CA ILE A 98 -8.76 18.28 -3.66
C ILE A 98 -7.24 18.34 -3.79
N ASN A 99 -6.61 17.18 -3.85
CA ASN A 99 -5.14 17.05 -3.90
C ASN A 99 -4.63 16.17 -5.06
N CYS A 100 -5.54 15.63 -5.89
CA CYS A 100 -5.16 14.84 -7.08
C CYS A 100 -6.18 15.05 -8.21
N GLY A 101 -5.85 15.87 -9.21
CA GLY A 101 -6.79 16.24 -10.26
C GLY A 101 -8.03 16.91 -9.70
N THR A 102 -9.22 16.28 -9.87
CA THR A 102 -10.48 16.72 -9.28
C THR A 102 -10.83 15.95 -8.00
N ASN A 103 -10.00 15.00 -7.57
CA ASN A 103 -10.33 14.08 -6.48
C ASN A 103 -9.53 14.38 -5.20
N HIS A 104 -10.04 13.86 -4.10
CA HIS A 104 -9.27 13.67 -2.88
C HIS A 104 -8.54 12.33 -2.96
N LEU A 105 -7.27 12.27 -2.55
CA LEU A 105 -6.41 11.08 -2.64
C LEU A 105 -5.69 10.85 -1.31
N HIS A 106 -5.59 9.58 -0.89
CA HIS A 106 -4.73 9.09 0.20
C HIS A 106 -4.86 9.84 1.54
N GLY A 107 -6.06 10.34 1.86
CA GLY A 107 -6.33 10.99 3.12
C GLY A 107 -6.00 12.48 3.17
N GLY A 108 -5.66 13.10 2.02
CA GLY A 108 -5.60 14.55 1.89
C GLY A 108 -4.20 15.16 1.74
N LEU A 109 -4.10 16.42 2.12
CA LEU A 109 -2.86 17.21 1.96
C LEU A 109 -1.77 16.78 2.95
N VAL A 110 -2.18 16.43 4.19
CA VAL A 110 -1.30 15.92 5.24
C VAL A 110 -1.89 14.59 5.78
N GLY A 111 -1.91 13.59 4.89
CA GLY A 111 -2.38 12.24 5.22
C GLY A 111 -1.42 11.50 6.18
N TYR A 112 -1.79 10.27 6.51
CA TYR A 112 -1.04 9.44 7.48
C TYR A 112 0.41 9.17 7.08
N ALA A 113 0.70 9.17 5.78
CA ALA A 113 2.04 9.00 5.22
C ALA A 113 3.04 10.10 5.63
N SER A 114 2.54 11.30 5.98
CA SER A 114 3.36 12.47 6.27
C SER A 114 3.38 12.84 7.76
N LYS A 115 3.10 11.88 8.64
CA LYS A 115 3.01 12.10 10.09
C LYS A 115 3.96 11.21 10.87
N PRO A 116 4.52 11.71 11.99
CA PRO A 116 5.18 10.87 12.98
C PRO A 116 4.13 10.03 13.74
N TRP A 117 4.49 8.81 14.10
CA TRP A 117 3.67 7.87 14.85
C TRP A 117 4.38 7.48 16.16
N ASP A 118 3.60 7.27 17.21
CA ASP A 118 4.12 6.67 18.44
C ASP A 118 4.47 5.21 18.18
N ALA A 119 5.73 4.83 18.42
CA ALA A 119 6.22 3.50 18.08
C ALA A 119 6.77 2.77 19.30
N LYS A 120 6.38 1.51 19.48
CA LYS A 120 6.81 0.63 20.55
C LYS A 120 7.11 -0.77 20.05
N ALA A 121 8.32 -1.25 20.34
CA ALA A 121 8.67 -2.66 20.18
C ALA A 121 8.19 -3.46 21.40
N LYS A 122 7.41 -4.50 21.20
CA LYS A 122 6.87 -5.39 22.25
C LYS A 122 6.58 -6.78 21.69
N ASP A 123 6.97 -7.83 22.41
CA ASP A 123 6.64 -9.25 22.11
C ASP A 123 6.91 -9.61 20.62
N ASP A 124 8.11 -9.28 20.13
CA ASP A 124 8.54 -9.49 18.75
C ASP A 124 7.66 -8.79 17.68
N LYS A 125 7.00 -7.70 18.06
CA LYS A 125 6.19 -6.84 17.16
C LYS A 125 6.63 -5.39 17.27
N LEU A 126 6.51 -4.66 16.18
CA LEU A 126 6.57 -3.21 16.16
C LEU A 126 5.16 -2.66 16.08
N ILE A 127 4.73 -1.96 17.13
CA ILE A 127 3.39 -1.38 17.26
C ILE A 127 3.52 0.12 17.06
N LEU A 128 2.82 0.67 16.06
CA LEU A 128 2.77 2.09 15.76
C LEU A 128 1.33 2.58 15.93
N THR A 129 1.15 3.66 16.69
CA THR A 129 -0.17 4.21 16.99
C THR A 129 -0.23 5.69 16.68
N MET A 130 -1.34 6.15 16.15
CA MET A 130 -1.64 7.56 15.97
C MET A 130 -3.10 7.87 16.31
N ILE A 131 -3.37 9.13 16.64
CA ILE A 131 -4.70 9.69 16.81
C ILE A 131 -4.92 10.71 15.71
N SER A 132 -6.01 10.53 14.95
CA SER A 132 -6.49 11.46 13.94
C SER A 132 -7.70 12.19 14.52
N ALA A 133 -7.59 13.50 14.73
CA ALA A 133 -8.60 14.31 15.41
C ALA A 133 -9.86 14.50 14.55
N ASP A 134 -10.98 14.78 15.22
CA ASP A 134 -12.23 15.19 14.54
C ASP A 134 -11.97 16.42 13.66
N GLY A 135 -12.41 16.37 12.40
CA GLY A 135 -12.20 17.42 11.39
C GLY A 135 -10.83 17.40 10.71
N GLU A 136 -9.91 16.53 11.10
CA GLU A 136 -8.60 16.41 10.42
C GLU A 136 -8.81 16.02 8.96
N GLU A 137 -8.18 16.78 8.03
CA GLU A 137 -8.38 16.66 6.56
C GLU A 137 -9.85 16.69 6.12
N GLY A 138 -10.79 17.17 6.98
CA GLY A 138 -12.21 17.25 6.73
C GLY A 138 -13.03 16.02 7.16
N TYR A 139 -12.39 14.97 7.67
CA TYR A 139 -13.08 13.77 8.12
C TYR A 139 -13.68 13.93 9.52
N PRO A 140 -14.93 13.42 9.77
CA PRO A 140 -15.54 13.46 11.09
C PRO A 140 -14.91 12.43 12.04
N GLY A 141 -14.97 12.72 13.34
CA GLY A 141 -14.65 11.81 14.43
C GLY A 141 -13.17 11.71 14.78
N ASN A 142 -12.91 11.59 16.08
CA ASN A 142 -11.61 11.20 16.57
C ASN A 142 -11.39 9.72 16.32
N LEU A 143 -10.29 9.38 15.67
CA LEU A 143 -9.94 8.02 15.30
C LEU A 143 -8.58 7.66 15.88
N THR A 144 -8.50 6.52 16.56
CA THR A 144 -7.23 5.89 16.93
C THR A 144 -6.94 4.75 15.96
N LEU A 145 -5.78 4.79 15.33
CA LEU A 145 -5.29 3.73 14.45
C LEU A 145 -4.00 3.15 15.02
N THR A 146 -3.96 1.84 15.12
CA THR A 146 -2.77 1.07 15.47
C THR A 146 -2.38 0.17 14.29
N VAL A 147 -1.11 0.23 13.91
CA VAL A 147 -0.51 -0.65 12.90
C VAL A 147 0.55 -1.49 13.57
N THR A 148 0.41 -2.81 13.48
CA THR A 148 1.35 -3.75 14.07
C THR A 148 2.09 -4.51 12.98
N TYR A 149 3.41 -4.32 12.93
CA TYR A 149 4.31 -5.08 12.05
C TYR A 149 4.91 -6.26 12.79
N GLY A 150 4.97 -7.40 12.10
CA GLY A 150 5.70 -8.58 12.53
C GLY A 150 6.53 -9.15 11.39
N TRP A 151 7.68 -9.69 11.71
CA TRP A 151 8.55 -10.41 10.77
C TRP A 151 8.80 -11.81 11.28
N SER A 152 8.56 -12.84 10.49
CA SER A 152 8.68 -14.23 10.94
C SER A 152 10.02 -14.86 10.56
N GLU A 153 10.29 -16.04 11.15
CA GLU A 153 11.45 -16.86 10.76
C GLU A 153 11.33 -17.42 9.33
N ASP A 154 10.10 -17.48 8.79
CA ASP A 154 9.81 -17.93 7.42
C ASP A 154 9.76 -16.77 6.40
N ASN A 155 10.34 -15.62 6.72
CA ASN A 155 10.34 -14.42 5.87
C ASN A 155 8.92 -13.93 5.53
N GLU A 156 8.01 -13.95 6.50
CA GLU A 156 6.67 -13.39 6.35
C GLU A 156 6.56 -12.05 7.07
N LEU A 157 6.24 -10.99 6.34
CA LEU A 157 5.87 -9.69 6.87
C LEU A 157 4.37 -9.67 7.14
N SER A 158 3.98 -9.51 8.38
CA SER A 158 2.59 -9.29 8.78
C SER A 158 2.34 -7.81 9.05
N ILE A 159 1.24 -7.27 8.53
CA ILE A 159 0.73 -5.93 8.79
C ILE A 159 -0.69 -6.08 9.30
N VAL A 160 -0.92 -5.71 10.56
CA VAL A 160 -2.25 -5.74 11.18
C VAL A 160 -2.69 -4.31 11.47
N TYR A 161 -3.89 -3.96 11.07
CA TYR A 161 -4.51 -2.67 11.30
C TYR A 161 -5.66 -2.84 12.30
N GLU A 162 -5.68 -2.02 13.34
CA GLU A 162 -6.75 -1.96 14.32
C GLU A 162 -7.16 -0.51 14.52
N ALA A 163 -8.46 -0.20 14.42
CA ALA A 163 -8.92 1.15 14.62
C ALA A 163 -10.25 1.22 15.37
N SER A 164 -10.43 2.33 16.09
CA SER A 164 -11.68 2.71 16.75
C SER A 164 -11.93 4.20 16.57
N ALA A 165 -13.21 4.59 16.56
CA ALA A 165 -13.61 5.98 16.46
C ALA A 165 -14.66 6.31 17.52
N ASP A 166 -14.83 7.60 17.86
CA ASP A 166 -15.84 8.06 18.84
C ASP A 166 -17.19 8.40 18.20
N GLN A 167 -17.25 8.48 16.87
CA GLN A 167 -18.46 8.63 16.08
C GLN A 167 -18.28 7.97 14.71
N ASP A 168 -19.37 7.84 13.95
CA ASP A 168 -19.30 7.32 12.58
C ASP A 168 -18.33 8.16 11.75
N THR A 169 -17.41 7.47 11.08
CA THR A 169 -16.41 8.07 10.20
C THR A 169 -16.05 7.13 9.05
N LEU A 170 -15.14 7.54 8.18
CA LEU A 170 -14.63 6.70 7.10
C LEU A 170 -13.26 6.15 7.48
N LEU A 171 -13.01 4.88 7.14
CA LEU A 171 -11.69 4.28 7.24
C LEU A 171 -11.44 3.31 6.09
N ASN A 172 -10.38 3.55 5.35
CA ASN A 172 -9.80 2.62 4.38
C ASN A 172 -8.28 2.82 4.42
N VAL A 173 -7.54 1.89 4.97
CA VAL A 173 -6.09 1.99 5.15
C VAL A 173 -5.37 0.88 4.42
N THR A 174 -4.21 1.18 3.87
CA THR A 174 -3.34 0.21 3.21
C THR A 174 -1.88 0.60 3.39
N ASN A 175 -0.95 -0.30 3.08
CA ASN A 175 0.47 0.01 2.94
C ASN A 175 0.81 0.15 1.44
N HIS A 176 1.45 1.25 1.09
CA HIS A 176 1.85 1.58 -0.27
C HIS A 176 3.30 1.11 -0.55
N GLY A 177 3.56 -0.18 -0.31
CA GLY A 177 4.85 -0.81 -0.58
C GLY A 177 5.12 -0.92 -2.07
N TYR A 178 6.31 -0.49 -2.50
CA TYR A 178 6.79 -0.54 -3.87
C TYR A 178 7.80 -1.69 -4.01
N PHE A 179 7.46 -2.72 -4.76
CA PHE A 179 8.24 -3.95 -4.85
C PHE A 179 8.96 -4.08 -6.18
N ASN A 180 10.23 -4.49 -6.13
CA ASN A 180 10.99 -5.01 -7.26
C ASN A 180 11.78 -6.24 -6.81
N LEU A 181 11.34 -7.42 -7.19
CA LEU A 181 11.94 -8.69 -6.73
C LEU A 181 13.31 -8.98 -7.37
N ASN A 182 13.76 -8.18 -8.35
CA ASN A 182 15.14 -8.22 -8.87
C ASN A 182 16.10 -7.39 -8.03
N GLY A 183 15.59 -6.77 -6.98
CA GLY A 183 16.30 -5.83 -6.13
C GLY A 183 15.88 -4.38 -6.39
N GLU A 184 15.85 -3.62 -5.34
CA GLU A 184 15.50 -2.21 -5.31
C GLU A 184 16.29 -1.42 -6.34
N GLY A 185 15.57 -0.70 -7.24
CA GLY A 185 16.16 0.09 -8.33
C GLY A 185 16.91 -0.72 -9.41
N ASN A 186 16.68 -2.03 -9.51
CA ASN A 186 17.33 -2.90 -10.48
C ASN A 186 16.41 -3.16 -11.70
N GLY A 187 16.37 -2.22 -12.63
CA GLY A 187 15.59 -2.33 -13.86
C GLY A 187 14.08 -2.18 -13.67
N ASP A 188 13.31 -2.53 -14.70
CA ASP A 188 11.85 -2.50 -14.67
C ASP A 188 11.25 -3.84 -14.21
N ILE A 189 9.96 -3.80 -13.85
CA ILE A 189 9.22 -4.98 -13.33
C ILE A 189 8.36 -5.67 -14.40
N LEU A 190 8.46 -5.31 -15.65
CA LEU A 190 7.59 -5.86 -16.70
C LEU A 190 7.85 -7.35 -16.96
N SER A 191 9.05 -7.84 -16.62
CA SER A 191 9.40 -9.27 -16.67
C SER A 191 8.91 -10.08 -15.45
N HIS A 192 8.47 -9.41 -14.37
CA HIS A 192 7.89 -10.10 -13.22
C HIS A 192 6.60 -10.79 -13.62
N GLU A 193 6.39 -11.99 -13.11
CA GLU A 193 5.15 -12.75 -13.28
C GLU A 193 4.21 -12.44 -12.11
N LEU A 194 2.94 -12.23 -12.45
CA LEU A 194 1.88 -11.87 -11.51
C LEU A 194 0.70 -12.82 -11.67
N TYR A 195 0.15 -13.25 -10.53
CA TYR A 195 -1.15 -13.89 -10.39
C TYR A 195 -1.99 -13.05 -9.42
N ILE A 196 -3.28 -12.85 -9.73
CA ILE A 196 -4.25 -12.23 -8.81
C ILE A 196 -5.54 -13.06 -8.86
N ASP A 197 -6.04 -13.46 -7.68
CA ASP A 197 -7.31 -14.17 -7.54
C ASP A 197 -8.49 -13.18 -7.54
N ALA A 198 -8.83 -12.70 -8.73
CA ALA A 198 -9.90 -11.74 -8.94
C ALA A 198 -10.63 -11.97 -10.26
N ASP A 199 -11.96 -11.97 -10.25
CA ASP A 199 -12.79 -12.12 -11.45
C ASP A 199 -13.21 -10.77 -12.05
N ALA A 200 -12.97 -9.66 -11.37
CA ALA A 200 -13.32 -8.32 -11.82
C ALA A 200 -12.36 -7.24 -11.31
N VAL A 201 -12.36 -6.10 -12.01
CA VAL A 201 -11.76 -4.84 -11.56
C VAL A 201 -12.83 -3.75 -11.49
N THR A 202 -12.61 -2.69 -10.70
CA THR A 202 -13.47 -1.52 -10.71
C THR A 202 -13.21 -0.69 -11.97
N GLU A 203 -14.30 -0.31 -12.70
CA GLU A 203 -14.22 0.59 -13.84
C GLU A 203 -13.87 2.01 -13.36
N LEU A 204 -12.96 2.68 -14.05
CA LEU A 204 -12.55 4.06 -13.75
C LEU A 204 -13.11 5.05 -14.78
N ASP A 205 -13.52 6.22 -14.33
CA ASP A 205 -13.87 7.36 -15.18
C ASP A 205 -12.60 8.16 -15.60
N ASP A 206 -12.81 9.29 -16.29
CA ASP A 206 -11.71 10.13 -16.78
C ASP A 206 -10.88 10.78 -15.66
N SER A 207 -11.43 10.87 -14.47
CA SER A 207 -10.75 11.39 -13.28
C SER A 207 -9.98 10.32 -12.51
N GLN A 208 -10.01 9.05 -12.96
CA GLN A 208 -9.50 7.86 -12.27
C GLN A 208 -10.29 7.50 -11.00
N ALA A 209 -11.48 8.04 -10.81
CA ALA A 209 -12.39 7.60 -9.76
C ALA A 209 -13.25 6.43 -10.26
N PRO A 210 -13.63 5.47 -9.40
CA PRO A 210 -14.55 4.40 -9.77
C PRO A 210 -15.89 4.93 -10.26
N THR A 211 -16.48 4.25 -11.26
CA THR A 211 -17.82 4.56 -11.76
C THR A 211 -18.95 3.83 -10.99
N GLY A 212 -18.57 2.92 -10.09
CA GLY A 212 -19.48 1.98 -9.43
C GLY A 212 -19.69 0.67 -10.20
N LYS A 213 -19.19 0.56 -11.42
CA LYS A 213 -19.27 -0.68 -12.21
C LYS A 213 -18.06 -1.58 -11.97
N LEU A 214 -18.29 -2.89 -12.11
CA LEU A 214 -17.27 -3.91 -12.10
C LEU A 214 -17.10 -4.46 -13.52
N ILE A 215 -15.88 -4.52 -13.99
CA ILE A 215 -15.52 -5.08 -15.31
C ILE A 215 -14.99 -6.50 -15.09
N PRO A 216 -15.61 -7.54 -15.67
CA PRO A 216 -15.02 -8.89 -15.68
C PRO A 216 -13.64 -8.89 -16.33
N VAL A 217 -12.69 -9.63 -15.73
CA VAL A 217 -11.31 -9.68 -16.27
C VAL A 217 -11.18 -10.55 -17.51
N ASP A 218 -12.16 -11.42 -17.81
CA ASP A 218 -12.14 -12.33 -18.94
C ASP A 218 -11.83 -11.64 -20.27
N ASN A 219 -10.80 -12.13 -20.98
CA ASN A 219 -10.34 -11.58 -22.26
C ASN A 219 -9.91 -10.12 -22.23
N THR A 220 -9.48 -9.62 -21.05
CA THR A 220 -8.93 -8.28 -20.87
C THR A 220 -7.46 -8.34 -20.44
N PRO A 221 -6.72 -7.22 -20.50
CA PRO A 221 -5.36 -7.15 -19.96
C PRO A 221 -5.28 -7.36 -18.44
N PHE A 222 -6.42 -7.30 -17.73
CA PHE A 222 -6.52 -7.49 -16.28
C PHE A 222 -6.67 -8.97 -15.86
N ASP A 223 -6.71 -9.92 -16.78
CA ASP A 223 -6.85 -11.34 -16.44
C ASP A 223 -5.52 -11.94 -15.95
N PHE A 224 -5.25 -11.77 -14.66
CA PHE A 224 -4.11 -12.35 -13.96
C PHE A 224 -4.45 -13.65 -13.21
N ARG A 225 -5.60 -14.28 -13.46
CA ARG A 225 -5.98 -15.58 -12.86
C ARG A 225 -5.09 -16.75 -13.31
N VAL A 226 -4.36 -16.55 -14.38
CA VAL A 226 -3.28 -17.44 -14.80
C VAL A 226 -2.00 -16.62 -14.79
N MET A 227 -1.02 -17.06 -14.02
CA MET A 227 0.26 -16.35 -13.86
C MET A 227 0.93 -16.07 -15.20
N HIS A 228 1.24 -14.83 -15.45
CA HIS A 228 2.01 -14.36 -16.61
C HIS A 228 2.74 -13.05 -16.31
N THR A 229 3.65 -12.65 -17.21
CA THR A 229 4.42 -11.43 -17.02
C THR A 229 3.52 -10.19 -17.06
N ILE A 230 3.80 -9.20 -16.20
CA ILE A 230 3.10 -7.90 -16.17
C ILE A 230 3.19 -7.24 -17.55
N GLY A 231 4.34 -7.34 -18.21
CA GLY A 231 4.59 -6.76 -19.53
C GLY A 231 3.79 -7.37 -20.67
N LYS A 232 3.20 -8.58 -20.50
CA LYS A 232 2.45 -9.28 -21.57
C LYS A 232 1.36 -8.43 -22.20
N SER A 233 0.65 -7.67 -21.40
CA SER A 233 -0.48 -6.84 -21.86
C SER A 233 -0.34 -5.36 -21.46
N TYR A 234 0.81 -4.94 -20.93
CA TYR A 234 1.02 -3.58 -20.40
C TYR A 234 0.77 -2.49 -21.43
N TYR A 235 1.06 -2.74 -22.71
CA TYR A 235 0.87 -1.80 -23.81
C TYR A 235 -0.40 -2.09 -24.63
N SER A 236 -1.39 -2.76 -24.06
CA SER A 236 -2.66 -3.06 -24.72
C SER A 236 -3.44 -1.79 -25.04
N ASP A 237 -4.13 -1.79 -26.18
CA ASP A 237 -5.08 -0.73 -26.59
C ASP A 237 -6.45 -0.84 -25.87
N TYR A 238 -6.57 -1.73 -24.86
CA TYR A 238 -7.77 -1.84 -24.06
C TYR A 238 -8.06 -0.52 -23.33
N ASP A 239 -9.27 0.02 -23.48
CA ASP A 239 -9.64 1.38 -23.10
C ASP A 239 -9.17 1.77 -21.67
N GLN A 240 -9.50 0.96 -20.68
CA GLN A 240 -9.15 1.22 -19.27
C GLN A 240 -7.63 1.23 -19.00
N LEU A 241 -6.85 0.45 -19.75
CA LEU A 241 -5.39 0.43 -19.59
C LEU A 241 -4.74 1.50 -20.44
N HIS A 242 -5.18 1.66 -21.68
CA HIS A 242 -4.63 2.63 -22.63
C HIS A 242 -4.81 4.08 -22.15
N LYS A 243 -5.99 4.39 -21.61
CA LYS A 243 -6.36 5.71 -21.09
C LYS A 243 -5.43 6.22 -19.99
N PHE A 244 -4.98 5.33 -19.10
CA PHE A 244 -4.12 5.69 -17.97
C PHE A 244 -2.65 5.37 -18.22
N GLY A 245 -2.35 4.61 -19.26
CA GLY A 245 -0.98 4.24 -19.68
C GLY A 245 -0.28 3.29 -18.73
N THR A 246 -0.99 2.75 -17.73
CA THR A 246 -0.46 1.84 -16.72
C THR A 246 -1.57 1.04 -16.03
N TYR A 247 -1.20 -0.04 -15.35
CA TYR A 247 -2.07 -0.63 -14.33
C TYR A 247 -2.12 0.32 -13.12
N ASP A 248 -3.33 0.79 -12.80
CA ASP A 248 -3.68 1.55 -11.60
C ASP A 248 -5.16 1.28 -11.26
N HIS A 249 -5.46 -0.02 -11.00
CA HIS A 249 -6.84 -0.49 -10.85
C HIS A 249 -7.01 -1.32 -9.60
N ASN A 250 -8.18 -1.18 -8.97
CA ASN A 250 -8.58 -2.05 -7.86
C ASN A 250 -9.18 -3.35 -8.39
N PHE A 251 -8.57 -4.47 -8.01
CA PHE A 251 -9.03 -5.83 -8.27
C PHE A 251 -9.99 -6.26 -7.17
N VAL A 252 -11.10 -6.89 -7.55
CA VAL A 252 -12.10 -7.47 -6.64
C VAL A 252 -11.63 -8.86 -6.24
N ILE A 253 -11.02 -8.99 -5.07
CA ILE A 253 -10.40 -10.24 -4.61
C ILE A 253 -11.48 -11.26 -4.22
N ASN A 254 -11.39 -12.45 -4.81
CA ASN A 254 -12.32 -13.54 -4.57
C ASN A 254 -12.28 -14.06 -3.14
N GLY A 255 -13.41 -14.55 -2.64
CA GLY A 255 -13.54 -15.14 -1.30
C GLY A 255 -13.60 -14.12 -0.17
N THR A 256 -13.54 -14.61 1.07
CA THR A 256 -13.63 -13.83 2.31
C THR A 256 -12.66 -14.35 3.37
N GLY A 257 -12.35 -13.53 4.38
CA GLY A 257 -11.38 -13.85 5.41
C GLY A 257 -9.94 -13.79 4.88
N LEU A 258 -8.98 -14.18 5.69
CA LEU A 258 -7.56 -14.18 5.31
C LEU A 258 -7.30 -15.29 4.28
N ARG A 259 -6.92 -14.91 3.05
CA ARG A 259 -6.70 -15.82 1.92
C ARG A 259 -5.58 -15.33 1.02
N GLU A 260 -5.00 -16.22 0.23
CA GLU A 260 -4.09 -15.85 -0.86
C GLU A 260 -4.86 -14.98 -1.86
N ALA A 261 -4.34 -13.80 -2.12
CA ALA A 261 -4.92 -12.84 -3.05
C ALA A 261 -4.07 -12.64 -4.30
N ALA A 262 -2.74 -12.70 -4.16
CA ALA A 262 -1.83 -12.52 -5.28
C ALA A 262 -0.49 -13.22 -5.05
N VAL A 263 0.18 -13.53 -6.16
CA VAL A 263 1.57 -13.98 -6.19
C VAL A 263 2.34 -13.15 -7.20
N LEU A 264 3.40 -12.50 -6.75
CA LEU A 264 4.39 -11.82 -7.58
C LEU A 264 5.69 -12.61 -7.55
N GLN A 265 6.31 -12.88 -8.70
CA GLN A 265 7.60 -13.56 -8.73
C GLN A 265 8.51 -13.08 -9.85
N SER A 266 9.82 -13.20 -9.63
CA SER A 266 10.83 -12.93 -10.65
C SER A 266 11.65 -14.18 -10.97
N LYS A 267 11.70 -14.55 -12.25
CA LYS A 267 12.58 -15.63 -12.73
C LYS A 267 14.07 -15.27 -12.65
N GLU A 268 14.41 -13.99 -12.63
CA GLU A 268 15.79 -13.54 -12.58
C GLU A 268 16.39 -13.79 -11.19
N SER A 269 15.79 -13.24 -10.16
CA SER A 269 16.23 -13.43 -8.78
C SER A 269 15.81 -14.77 -8.18
N GLY A 270 14.74 -15.40 -8.70
CA GLY A 270 14.08 -16.55 -8.11
C GLY A 270 13.31 -16.23 -6.84
N ILE A 271 13.04 -14.94 -6.55
CA ILE A 271 12.23 -14.52 -5.41
C ILE A 271 10.76 -14.55 -5.80
N ARG A 272 9.93 -15.05 -4.88
CA ARG A 272 8.47 -15.03 -4.92
C ARG A 272 7.94 -14.32 -3.68
N MET A 273 6.97 -13.45 -3.87
CA MET A 273 6.17 -12.82 -2.82
C MET A 273 4.72 -13.28 -2.98
N THR A 274 4.18 -13.94 -1.96
CA THR A 274 2.76 -14.31 -1.89
C THR A 274 2.05 -13.35 -0.94
N CYS A 275 0.99 -12.70 -1.42
CA CYS A 275 0.17 -11.78 -0.65
C CYS A 275 -1.10 -12.47 -0.17
N PHE A 276 -1.33 -12.45 1.16
CA PHE A 276 -2.58 -12.87 1.78
C PHE A 276 -3.26 -11.65 2.41
N THR A 277 -4.59 -11.59 2.31
CA THR A 277 -5.36 -10.49 2.93
C THR A 277 -6.78 -10.91 3.25
N ASP A 278 -7.39 -10.24 4.22
CA ASP A 278 -8.83 -10.29 4.50
C ASP A 278 -9.60 -9.16 3.79
N GLN A 279 -8.89 -8.24 3.12
CA GLN A 279 -9.48 -7.13 2.40
C GLN A 279 -10.24 -7.57 1.13
N PRO A 280 -11.34 -6.89 0.78
CA PRO A 280 -12.15 -7.23 -0.40
C PRO A 280 -11.49 -6.83 -1.72
N GLY A 281 -10.51 -5.95 -1.70
CA GLY A 281 -9.86 -5.42 -2.89
C GLY A 281 -8.35 -5.33 -2.77
N MET A 282 -7.72 -5.14 -3.93
CA MET A 282 -6.29 -4.90 -4.06
C MET A 282 -6.03 -3.96 -5.22
N GLN A 283 -5.40 -2.82 -4.95
CA GLN A 283 -4.89 -1.97 -6.01
C GLN A 283 -3.62 -2.59 -6.59
N LEU A 284 -3.62 -2.83 -7.89
CA LEU A 284 -2.42 -3.08 -8.66
C LEU A 284 -1.97 -1.76 -9.26
N TYR A 285 -0.83 -1.24 -8.81
CA TYR A 285 -0.23 -0.04 -9.39
C TYR A 285 1.18 -0.34 -9.89
N VAL A 286 1.42 -0.10 -11.18
CA VAL A 286 2.76 -0.11 -11.77
C VAL A 286 3.20 1.34 -11.91
N ALA A 287 4.25 1.73 -11.19
CA ALA A 287 4.73 3.10 -11.13
C ALA A 287 5.02 3.64 -12.56
N SER A 288 4.14 4.50 -13.07
CA SER A 288 4.15 4.96 -14.46
C SER A 288 4.78 6.34 -14.66
N GLN A 289 4.69 7.17 -13.64
CA GLN A 289 5.30 8.49 -13.68
C GLN A 289 6.82 8.35 -13.57
N PRO A 290 7.59 9.16 -14.31
CA PRO A 290 9.01 9.26 -14.03
C PRO A 290 9.17 9.87 -12.66
N MET A 291 9.24 8.99 -11.65
CA MET A 291 9.37 9.44 -10.26
C MET A 291 10.63 10.29 -10.13
N LYS A 292 11.71 9.93 -10.85
CA LYS A 292 13.06 10.56 -10.74
C LYS A 292 13.42 10.92 -9.31
N GLN A 293 12.87 10.11 -8.38
CA GLN A 293 13.06 10.34 -6.95
C GLN A 293 14.40 9.77 -6.53
N PRO A 294 15.10 10.45 -5.61
CA PRO A 294 16.30 9.89 -5.01
C PRO A 294 15.91 8.65 -4.21
N GLY A 295 16.42 7.50 -4.64
CA GLY A 295 16.31 6.23 -3.94
C GLY A 295 17.45 6.00 -2.96
N LYS A 296 17.54 4.78 -2.44
CA LYS A 296 18.62 4.35 -1.57
C LYS A 296 19.94 4.24 -2.33
N ASN A 297 21.06 4.46 -1.60
CA ASN A 297 22.42 4.30 -2.13
C ASN A 297 22.69 5.09 -3.42
N GLY A 298 22.09 6.28 -3.57
CA GLY A 298 22.28 7.15 -4.73
C GLY A 298 21.58 6.68 -6.00
N LYS A 299 20.71 5.68 -5.94
CA LYS A 299 19.88 5.25 -7.07
C LYS A 299 18.82 6.30 -7.38
N ILE A 300 18.33 6.28 -8.61
CA ILE A 300 17.19 7.09 -9.05
C ILE A 300 16.08 6.11 -9.46
N TYR A 301 14.92 6.24 -8.86
CA TYR A 301 13.74 5.48 -9.26
C TYR A 301 13.05 6.15 -10.43
N ASP A 302 12.73 5.37 -11.44
CA ASP A 302 12.06 5.84 -12.66
C ASP A 302 10.77 5.03 -12.89
N SER A 303 10.04 5.33 -13.96
CA SER A 303 8.82 4.61 -14.31
C SER A 303 9.08 3.10 -14.48
N ARG A 304 8.11 2.30 -14.04
CA ARG A 304 8.11 0.83 -14.09
C ARG A 304 9.21 0.14 -13.29
N THR A 305 9.89 0.85 -12.39
CA THR A 305 10.91 0.24 -11.52
C THR A 305 10.30 -0.53 -10.34
N SER A 306 8.98 -0.47 -10.18
CA SER A 306 8.28 -1.15 -9.08
C SER A 306 6.81 -1.39 -9.38
N VAL A 307 6.23 -2.29 -8.60
CA VAL A 307 4.81 -2.61 -8.55
C VAL A 307 4.31 -2.56 -7.11
N CYS A 308 3.11 -1.98 -6.90
CA CYS A 308 2.41 -1.98 -5.63
C CYS A 308 1.24 -2.97 -5.66
N LEU A 309 1.05 -3.68 -4.56
CA LEU A 309 -0.09 -4.55 -4.30
C LEU A 309 -0.73 -4.07 -2.98
N GLU A 310 -1.67 -3.12 -3.09
CA GLU A 310 -2.25 -2.41 -1.95
C GLU A 310 -3.58 -3.05 -1.57
N THR A 311 -3.58 -3.83 -0.50
CA THR A 311 -4.80 -4.49 0.00
C THR A 311 -5.69 -3.49 0.71
N GLN A 312 -6.95 -3.34 0.27
CA GLN A 312 -7.82 -2.25 0.68
C GLN A 312 -9.31 -2.56 0.45
N HIS A 313 -10.19 -1.72 0.95
CA HIS A 313 -11.54 -1.61 0.42
C HIS A 313 -11.52 -0.87 -0.92
N PHE A 314 -12.62 -0.99 -1.69
CA PHE A 314 -12.66 -0.37 -3.00
C PHE A 314 -12.56 1.16 -2.90
N PRO A 315 -11.82 1.82 -3.80
CA PRO A 315 -11.78 3.27 -3.85
C PRO A 315 -13.18 3.86 -4.03
N ASP A 316 -13.41 5.05 -3.49
CA ASP A 316 -14.69 5.77 -3.56
C ASP A 316 -15.91 5.01 -3.02
N ALA A 317 -15.71 3.97 -2.20
CA ALA A 317 -16.78 3.08 -1.75
C ALA A 317 -17.91 3.80 -1.00
N ILE A 318 -17.63 4.93 -0.35
CA ILE A 318 -18.67 5.73 0.33
C ILE A 318 -19.72 6.28 -0.63
N ASN A 319 -19.38 6.45 -1.91
CA ASN A 319 -20.26 6.98 -2.95
C ASN A 319 -20.95 5.90 -3.80
N HIS A 320 -20.74 4.61 -3.46
CA HIS A 320 -21.28 3.47 -4.23
C HIS A 320 -21.89 2.41 -3.31
N ASP A 321 -23.20 2.34 -3.23
CA ASP A 321 -23.96 1.41 -2.36
C ASP A 321 -23.68 -0.07 -2.63
N ASN A 322 -23.19 -0.42 -3.82
CA ASN A 322 -22.85 -1.78 -4.22
C ASN A 322 -21.40 -2.18 -3.87
N PHE A 323 -20.61 -1.26 -3.30
CA PHE A 323 -19.26 -1.54 -2.84
C PHE A 323 -19.26 -1.88 -1.34
N PRO A 324 -18.29 -2.67 -0.86
CA PRO A 324 -18.10 -2.90 0.58
C PRO A 324 -17.93 -1.57 1.34
N SER A 325 -18.72 -1.38 2.42
CA SER A 325 -18.71 -0.14 3.20
C SER A 325 -17.36 0.13 3.85
N ILE A 326 -16.95 1.40 3.84
CA ILE A 326 -15.77 1.92 4.58
C ILE A 326 -16.18 2.76 5.80
N VAL A 327 -17.46 2.72 6.19
CA VAL A 327 -17.92 3.41 7.39
C VAL A 327 -17.46 2.64 8.62
N LEU A 328 -16.72 3.33 9.49
CA LEU A 328 -16.31 2.84 10.80
C LEU A 328 -17.30 3.36 11.85
N HIS A 329 -17.95 2.42 12.56
CA HIS A 329 -18.88 2.73 13.64
C HIS A 329 -18.19 2.67 15.00
N PRO A 330 -18.59 3.48 16.00
CA PRO A 330 -17.99 3.50 17.33
C PRO A 330 -18.05 2.15 18.08
N ASP A 331 -19.10 1.38 17.83
CA ASP A 331 -19.37 0.09 18.45
C ASP A 331 -18.84 -1.13 17.67
N ALA A 332 -18.23 -0.90 16.52
CA ALA A 332 -17.69 -1.92 15.63
C ALA A 332 -16.23 -1.61 15.24
N PRO A 333 -15.24 -1.88 16.11
CA PRO A 333 -13.82 -1.62 15.80
C PRO A 333 -13.38 -2.29 14.50
N PHE A 334 -12.54 -1.59 13.74
CA PHE A 334 -11.94 -2.11 12.52
C PHE A 334 -10.78 -3.05 12.87
N HIS A 335 -10.70 -4.14 12.15
CA HIS A 335 -9.54 -5.03 12.14
C HIS A 335 -9.29 -5.53 10.72
N SER A 336 -8.03 -5.52 10.30
CA SER A 336 -7.62 -6.05 9.01
C SER A 336 -6.19 -6.59 9.08
N LYS A 337 -5.89 -7.56 8.22
CA LYS A 337 -4.58 -8.19 8.15
C LYS A 337 -4.14 -8.42 6.72
N THR A 338 -2.87 -8.07 6.46
CA THR A 338 -2.15 -8.40 5.22
C THR A 338 -0.86 -9.12 5.57
N LEU A 339 -0.52 -10.17 4.81
CA LEU A 339 0.74 -10.89 4.90
C LEU A 339 1.45 -10.85 3.56
N TYR A 340 2.76 -10.61 3.58
CA TYR A 340 3.64 -10.80 2.43
C TYR A 340 4.67 -11.86 2.80
N HIS A 341 4.54 -13.05 2.22
CA HIS A 341 5.45 -14.17 2.44
C HIS A 341 6.45 -14.26 1.30
N PHE A 342 7.74 -14.19 1.64
CA PHE A 342 8.84 -14.25 0.67
C PHE A 342 9.49 -15.62 0.69
N SER A 343 9.65 -16.21 -0.49
CA SER A 343 10.30 -17.50 -0.71
C SER A 343 11.09 -17.51 -2.00
N THR A 344 11.87 -18.56 -2.24
CA THR A 344 12.58 -18.79 -3.51
C THR A 344 12.00 -19.99 -4.26
N PHE A 345 12.17 -20.03 -5.59
CA PHE A 345 11.68 -21.10 -6.46
C PHE A 345 12.66 -21.42 -7.61
#